data_e130158bdde60fbab321669f9d1ed346
#
_entry.id   e130158bdde60fbab321669f9d1ed346
#
_cell.length_a   1.000
_cell.length_b   1.000
_cell.length_c   1.000
_cell.angle_alpha   90.00
_cell.angle_beta   90.00
_cell.angle_gamma   90.00
#
_symmetry.space_group_name_H-M   'P 1'
#
loop_
_entity.id
_entity.type
_entity.pdbx_description
1 polymer ?
#
loop_
_entity_poly.entity_id
_entity_poly.type
_entity_poly.pdbx_seq_one_letter_code
_entity_poly.pdbx_strand_id
1 'polypeptide(L)'
;MFKNHLIRLRAGASQATALDEVSRWITENTFLAGRHYSYKHHEYQTRILDSTARETVVRKCSQAGISEIAVRKALALCGMIKNFTTIYTLPTAALASILAKTRVNPVINESPYLSAQITGTDSIEVKQFDTSFLYLKGAASSNAPISIPADFLIHDELDFSDPFVISQYQSRLTHSAYKMKLKLSTPTLPGKGIDHEFQRSRRHFNFVKCDHCGHRFIPHYYEHVRIPHYRGELMDINKKTLHTLQYEDAYVACPHCGKKPNLGPAHREWVCENPDDNHIAEGFQVSPFDAPNVIPPSYLIEASTAYTNVAEFVNFNLGLPFFSRESILSPDEVRGTIIPNKFEGSGFHVMGVDLGKTCHIVVAKCFFDGAMQVVRIETVSLGNLRTRYHQLRAEFRVRSSVIDSLPYTDLVLGLQAQDQNLWACVYTQSKGVHLYTIREKPDEENVEKGTQRQLNVARDRAFDSLMDFVRSGDFSKVSCPLDDDFVEHCTDMRRMRDWNLRMQAMEFKWVKSEDGNDHFWFALQFAYLAKFIIGTTTGEGGGMLPLVSSFRVLLRPELGRLT
;
A
#
# COMPACT_ATOMS: atom_id res chain seq x y z
N MET A 1 2.42 -8.46 51.43
CA MET A 1 2.60 -8.96 50.04
C MET A 1 1.28 -9.49 49.42
N PHE A 2 0.55 -10.37 50.07
CA PHE A 2 -0.70 -10.96 49.57
C PHE A 2 -1.82 -9.94 49.29
N LYS A 3 -2.00 -8.93 50.14
CA LYS A 3 -3.03 -7.89 49.99
C LYS A 3 -2.83 -7.04 48.73
N ASN A 4 -1.61 -6.73 48.38
CA ASN A 4 -1.28 -6.00 47.14
C ASN A 4 -1.42 -6.85 45.88
N HIS A 5 -1.22 -8.18 46.00
CA HIS A 5 -1.46 -9.12 44.91
C HIS A 5 -2.97 -9.29 44.62
N LEU A 6 -3.81 -9.38 45.65
CA LEU A 6 -5.26 -9.42 45.53
C LEU A 6 -5.86 -8.12 44.96
N ILE A 7 -5.27 -6.96 45.31
CA ILE A 7 -5.67 -5.67 44.73
C ILE A 7 -5.34 -5.63 43.25
N ARG A 8 -4.17 -6.13 42.85
CA ARG A 8 -3.76 -6.22 41.42
C ARG A 8 -4.64 -7.21 40.63
N LEU A 9 -5.00 -8.36 41.21
CA LEU A 9 -5.90 -9.34 40.58
C LEU A 9 -7.34 -8.79 40.43
N ARG A 10 -7.85 -8.09 41.44
CA ARG A 10 -9.17 -7.43 41.38
C ARG A 10 -9.17 -6.26 40.37
N ALA A 11 -8.10 -5.47 40.32
CA ALA A 11 -7.95 -4.43 39.34
C ALA A 11 -7.87 -5.02 37.92
N GLY A 12 -7.14 -6.12 37.74
CA GLY A 12 -7.06 -6.82 36.45
C GLY A 12 -8.39 -7.42 36.00
N ALA A 13 -9.16 -8.01 36.93
CA ALA A 13 -10.50 -8.55 36.62
C ALA A 13 -11.51 -7.43 36.27
N SER A 14 -11.48 -6.31 37.03
CA SER A 14 -12.32 -5.14 36.74
C SER A 14 -11.95 -4.48 35.39
N GLN A 15 -10.67 -4.52 35.01
CA GLN A 15 -10.19 -4.00 33.74
C GLN A 15 -10.59 -4.86 32.56
N ALA A 16 -10.54 -6.20 32.70
CA ALA A 16 -11.03 -7.12 31.65
C ALA A 16 -12.52 -6.86 31.37
N THR A 17 -13.35 -6.74 32.38
CA THR A 17 -14.79 -6.46 32.26
C THR A 17 -15.05 -5.11 31.55
N ALA A 18 -14.22 -4.10 31.78
CA ALA A 18 -14.36 -2.79 31.12
C ALA A 18 -14.04 -2.85 29.61
N LEU A 19 -13.14 -3.73 29.19
CA LEU A 19 -12.79 -3.90 27.76
C LEU A 19 -13.83 -4.69 27.00
N ASP A 20 -14.52 -5.64 27.65
CA ASP A 20 -15.55 -6.50 27.01
C ASP A 20 -16.91 -5.80 26.84
N GLU A 21 -17.14 -4.66 27.49
CA GLU A 21 -18.41 -3.93 27.51
C GLU A 21 -18.34 -2.53 26.85
N VAL A 22 -17.33 -2.29 26.03
CA VAL A 22 -17.13 -0.96 25.41
C VAL A 22 -18.33 -0.55 24.56
N SER A 23 -18.87 -1.46 23.76
CA SER A 23 -20.02 -1.17 22.90
C SER A 23 -21.27 -0.77 23.72
N ARG A 24 -21.53 -1.46 24.84
CA ARG A 24 -22.60 -1.14 25.75
C ARG A 24 -22.41 0.22 26.42
N TRP A 25 -21.19 0.47 26.94
CA TRP A 25 -20.89 1.75 27.58
C TRP A 25 -21.11 2.94 26.64
N ILE A 26 -20.73 2.79 25.35
CA ILE A 26 -20.92 3.81 24.33
C ILE A 26 -22.41 4.16 24.17
N THR A 27 -23.30 3.16 24.12
CA THR A 27 -24.75 3.42 23.98
C THR A 27 -25.36 4.07 25.21
N GLU A 28 -24.83 3.75 26.39
CA GLU A 28 -25.34 4.30 27.66
C GLU A 28 -24.84 5.72 27.93
N ASN A 29 -23.63 6.06 27.51
CA ASN A 29 -22.93 7.30 27.93
C ASN A 29 -22.63 8.27 26.81
N THR A 30 -22.86 7.94 25.53
CA THR A 30 -22.61 8.87 24.43
C THR A 30 -23.85 9.17 23.62
N PHE A 31 -23.81 10.32 22.92
CA PHE A 31 -24.94 10.83 22.16
C PHE A 31 -24.53 11.14 20.73
N LEU A 32 -25.50 11.22 19.84
CA LEU A 32 -25.38 11.70 18.47
C LEU A 32 -26.64 12.49 18.12
N ALA A 33 -26.46 13.76 17.81
CA ALA A 33 -27.57 14.70 17.53
C ALA A 33 -28.66 14.70 18.62
N GLY A 34 -28.23 14.75 19.90
CA GLY A 34 -29.12 14.83 21.07
C GLY A 34 -29.83 13.52 21.46
N ARG A 35 -29.49 12.38 20.82
CA ARG A 35 -30.04 11.07 21.15
C ARG A 35 -28.92 10.13 21.57
N HIS A 36 -29.22 9.16 22.44
CA HIS A 36 -28.26 8.11 22.75
C HIS A 36 -27.74 7.45 21.49
N TYR A 37 -26.42 7.23 21.45
CA TYR A 37 -25.80 6.55 20.33
C TYR A 37 -26.40 5.16 20.14
N SER A 38 -26.62 4.76 18.89
CA SER A 38 -27.22 3.50 18.54
C SER A 38 -26.50 2.86 17.38
N TYR A 39 -26.28 1.56 17.44
CA TYR A 39 -25.72 0.76 16.35
C TYR A 39 -26.76 0.36 15.29
N LYS A 40 -27.98 0.90 15.35
CA LYS A 40 -29.02 0.60 14.35
C LYS A 40 -28.49 0.83 12.93
N HIS A 41 -28.60 -0.18 12.09
CA HIS A 41 -28.04 -0.28 10.72
C HIS A 41 -26.50 -0.42 10.66
N HIS A 42 -25.82 -0.50 11.80
CA HIS A 42 -24.38 -0.68 11.94
C HIS A 42 -24.04 -1.73 13.02
N GLU A 43 -24.90 -2.72 13.22
CA GLU A 43 -24.77 -3.71 14.29
C GLU A 43 -23.47 -4.51 14.22
N TYR A 44 -22.88 -4.65 13.03
CA TYR A 44 -21.57 -5.27 12.80
C TYR A 44 -20.43 -4.61 13.59
N GLN A 45 -20.57 -3.34 13.98
CA GLN A 45 -19.53 -2.58 14.68
C GLN A 45 -19.29 -3.07 16.12
N THR A 46 -20.31 -3.66 16.78
CA THR A 46 -20.20 -4.11 18.17
C THR A 46 -19.10 -5.17 18.35
N ARG A 47 -19.01 -6.15 17.44
CA ARG A 47 -17.96 -7.19 17.48
C ARG A 47 -16.55 -6.61 17.34
N ILE A 48 -16.39 -5.53 16.56
CA ILE A 48 -15.10 -4.84 16.38
C ILE A 48 -14.74 -4.05 17.65
N LEU A 49 -15.71 -3.37 18.24
CA LEU A 49 -15.53 -2.59 19.47
C LEU A 49 -15.16 -3.46 20.66
N ASP A 50 -15.84 -4.60 20.81
CA ASP A 50 -15.67 -5.51 21.94
C ASP A 50 -14.54 -6.53 21.71
N SER A 51 -13.72 -6.36 20.66
CA SER A 51 -12.49 -7.12 20.50
C SER A 51 -11.52 -6.80 21.63
N THR A 52 -11.09 -7.84 22.34
CA THR A 52 -10.10 -7.80 23.43
C THR A 52 -8.68 -8.10 22.96
N ALA A 53 -8.49 -8.33 21.65
CA ALA A 53 -7.18 -8.54 21.07
C ALA A 53 -6.27 -7.32 21.30
N ARG A 54 -4.97 -7.56 21.56
CA ARG A 54 -4.01 -6.48 21.71
C ARG A 54 -3.90 -5.61 20.46
N GLU A 55 -4.16 -6.21 19.31
CA GLU A 55 -4.16 -5.51 18.04
C GLU A 55 -5.41 -5.84 17.25
N THR A 56 -6.18 -4.82 16.89
CA THR A 56 -7.36 -4.91 16.04
C THR A 56 -7.07 -4.19 14.74
N VAL A 57 -7.30 -4.86 13.61
CA VAL A 57 -7.09 -4.36 12.26
C VAL A 57 -8.42 -4.30 11.54
N VAL A 58 -8.78 -3.14 10.98
CA VAL A 58 -10.05 -2.98 10.25
C VAL A 58 -9.79 -2.48 8.83
N ARG A 59 -9.87 -3.40 7.88
CA ARG A 59 -9.88 -3.09 6.46
C ARG A 59 -11.31 -2.75 6.06
N LYS A 60 -11.58 -1.50 5.68
CA LYS A 60 -12.94 -0.97 5.57
C LYS A 60 -13.21 -0.30 4.22
N CYS A 61 -14.48 -0.28 3.82
CA CYS A 61 -14.96 0.69 2.83
C CYS A 61 -15.16 2.08 3.48
N SER A 62 -15.27 3.10 2.64
CA SER A 62 -15.61 4.45 3.08
C SER A 62 -17.04 4.50 3.63
N GLN A 63 -17.31 5.46 4.50
CA GLN A 63 -18.63 5.74 5.08
C GLN A 63 -19.24 4.58 5.93
N ALA A 64 -18.44 3.60 6.31
CA ALA A 64 -18.87 2.50 7.18
C ALA A 64 -18.92 2.87 8.67
N GLY A 65 -18.69 4.13 9.05
CA GLY A 65 -18.76 4.59 10.45
C GLY A 65 -17.64 4.08 11.36
N ILE A 66 -16.57 3.48 10.82
CA ILE A 66 -15.50 2.87 11.63
C ILE A 66 -14.66 3.94 12.36
N SER A 67 -14.35 5.07 11.73
CA SER A 67 -13.66 6.18 12.42
C SER A 67 -14.53 6.78 13.55
N GLU A 68 -15.86 6.75 13.42
CA GLU A 68 -16.78 7.20 14.47
C GLU A 68 -16.69 6.30 15.70
N ILE A 69 -16.73 4.98 15.51
CA ILE A 69 -16.59 4.04 16.64
C ILE A 69 -15.19 4.02 17.24
N ALA A 70 -14.15 4.29 16.44
CA ALA A 70 -12.79 4.41 16.94
C ALA A 70 -12.63 5.61 17.88
N VAL A 71 -13.21 6.77 17.53
CA VAL A 71 -13.29 7.94 18.43
C VAL A 71 -14.05 7.59 19.71
N ARG A 72 -15.21 6.95 19.62
CA ARG A 72 -16.01 6.59 20.79
C ARG A 72 -15.30 5.56 21.67
N LYS A 73 -14.57 4.59 21.09
CA LYS A 73 -13.73 3.64 21.85
C LYS A 73 -12.62 4.37 22.60
N ALA A 74 -11.95 5.34 21.96
CA ALA A 74 -10.92 6.16 22.61
C ALA A 74 -11.49 6.92 23.82
N LEU A 75 -12.64 7.59 23.62
CA LEU A 75 -13.30 8.37 24.66
C LEU A 75 -13.83 7.47 25.80
N ALA A 76 -14.41 6.33 25.47
CA ALA A 76 -14.90 5.35 26.44
C ALA A 76 -13.76 4.87 27.35
N LEU A 77 -12.64 4.45 26.78
CA LEU A 77 -11.50 3.95 27.55
C LEU A 77 -10.86 5.05 28.41
N CYS A 78 -10.71 6.27 27.90
CA CYS A 78 -10.23 7.40 28.68
C CYS A 78 -11.20 7.78 29.82
N GLY A 79 -12.51 7.63 29.61
CA GLY A 79 -13.52 7.91 30.64
C GLY A 79 -13.67 6.81 31.68
N MET A 80 -13.52 5.53 31.31
CA MET A 80 -13.69 4.39 32.21
C MET A 80 -12.44 4.05 33.03
N ILE A 81 -11.26 4.24 32.44
CA ILE A 81 -9.99 3.75 33.02
C ILE A 81 -9.16 4.94 33.47
N LYS A 82 -8.78 4.94 34.77
CA LYS A 82 -7.90 5.98 35.32
C LYS A 82 -6.45 5.80 34.86
N ASN A 83 -5.75 6.93 34.66
CA ASN A 83 -4.36 6.98 34.19
C ASN A 83 -4.18 6.26 32.84
N PHE A 84 -5.16 6.36 31.94
CA PHE A 84 -5.15 5.74 30.63
C PHE A 84 -4.83 6.77 29.56
N THR A 85 -3.87 6.48 28.72
CA THR A 85 -3.45 7.39 27.66
C THR A 85 -3.72 6.78 26.29
N THR A 86 -4.52 7.47 25.49
CA THR A 86 -4.77 7.14 24.08
C THR A 86 -4.07 8.13 23.16
N ILE A 87 -3.35 7.63 22.15
CA ILE A 87 -2.87 8.45 21.03
C ILE A 87 -3.64 8.03 19.78
N TYR A 88 -4.34 8.98 19.19
CA TYR A 88 -5.07 8.83 17.93
C TYR A 88 -4.32 9.56 16.83
N THR A 89 -3.90 8.85 15.79
CA THR A 89 -3.16 9.42 14.67
C THR A 89 -3.98 9.43 13.39
N LEU A 90 -3.76 10.45 12.59
CA LEU A 90 -4.25 10.63 11.22
C LEU A 90 -3.08 11.00 10.31
N PRO A 91 -3.20 10.88 8.98
CA PRO A 91 -2.10 11.20 8.07
C PRO A 91 -1.48 12.58 8.29
N THR A 92 -2.30 13.59 8.59
CA THR A 92 -1.82 14.96 8.83
C THR A 92 -2.40 15.57 10.11
N ALA A 93 -1.70 16.55 10.69
CA ALA A 93 -2.19 17.32 11.84
C ALA A 93 -3.48 18.12 11.50
N ALA A 94 -3.64 18.54 10.25
CA ALA A 94 -4.86 19.21 9.79
C ALA A 94 -6.07 18.27 9.87
N LEU A 95 -5.94 17.03 9.41
CA LEU A 95 -6.98 16.00 9.53
C LEU A 95 -7.30 15.67 10.99
N ALA A 96 -6.27 15.56 11.84
CA ALA A 96 -6.48 15.36 13.28
C ALA A 96 -7.25 16.52 13.92
N SER A 97 -6.97 17.76 13.53
CA SER A 97 -7.69 18.95 13.98
C SER A 97 -9.16 18.95 13.49
N ILE A 98 -9.42 18.53 12.26
CA ILE A 98 -10.77 18.38 11.73
C ILE A 98 -11.53 17.32 12.53
N LEU A 99 -10.95 16.15 12.76
CA LEU A 99 -11.55 15.07 13.55
C LEU A 99 -11.90 15.56 14.98
N ALA A 100 -10.98 16.31 15.61
CA ALA A 100 -11.22 16.90 16.92
C ALA A 100 -12.49 17.76 16.94
N LYS A 101 -12.59 18.68 15.98
CA LYS A 101 -13.69 19.65 15.91
C LYS A 101 -15.03 19.02 15.51
N THR A 102 -14.99 18.07 14.58
CA THR A 102 -16.22 17.54 13.96
C THR A 102 -16.75 16.25 14.62
N ARG A 103 -15.92 15.52 15.36
CA ARG A 103 -16.31 14.24 15.99
C ARG A 103 -15.99 14.20 17.48
N VAL A 104 -14.74 14.45 17.89
CA VAL A 104 -14.37 14.31 19.31
C VAL A 104 -15.10 15.30 20.19
N ASN A 105 -15.04 16.61 19.87
CA ASN A 105 -15.68 17.65 20.66
C ASN A 105 -17.21 17.48 20.74
N PRO A 106 -17.95 17.21 19.64
CA PRO A 106 -19.39 16.97 19.74
C PRO A 106 -19.75 15.80 20.66
N VAL A 107 -19.04 14.66 20.58
CA VAL A 107 -19.29 13.51 21.47
C VAL A 107 -19.05 13.85 22.93
N ILE A 108 -17.99 14.60 23.25
CA ILE A 108 -17.71 15.04 24.63
C ILE A 108 -18.80 16.01 25.11
N ASN A 109 -19.13 17.02 24.31
CA ASN A 109 -20.07 18.06 24.69
C ASN A 109 -21.51 17.57 24.87
N GLU A 110 -21.92 16.58 24.05
CA GLU A 110 -23.25 15.98 24.18
C GLU A 110 -23.33 14.94 25.30
N SER A 111 -22.21 14.41 25.81
CA SER A 111 -22.16 13.42 26.87
C SER A 111 -22.03 14.08 28.25
N PRO A 112 -23.06 14.05 29.13
CA PRO A 112 -22.93 14.54 30.49
C PRO A 112 -21.82 13.85 31.29
N TYR A 113 -21.59 12.56 31.02
CA TYR A 113 -20.55 11.77 31.68
C TYR A 113 -19.14 12.25 31.28
N LEU A 114 -18.87 12.38 29.97
CA LEU A 114 -17.56 12.78 29.48
C LEU A 114 -17.27 14.26 29.78
N SER A 115 -18.25 15.15 29.59
CA SER A 115 -18.07 16.58 29.86
C SER A 115 -17.77 16.88 31.34
N ALA A 116 -18.34 16.11 32.26
CA ALA A 116 -18.06 16.22 33.70
C ALA A 116 -16.64 15.78 34.06
N GLN A 117 -15.98 14.96 33.22
CA GLN A 117 -14.62 14.49 33.46
C GLN A 117 -13.53 15.38 32.85
N ILE A 118 -13.87 16.33 32.01
CA ILE A 118 -12.92 17.32 31.49
C ILE A 118 -12.55 18.27 32.62
N THR A 119 -11.41 18.02 33.28
CA THR A 119 -10.97 18.77 34.47
C THR A 119 -9.68 19.56 34.25
N GLY A 120 -9.01 19.39 33.12
CA GLY A 120 -7.71 19.99 32.85
C GLY A 120 -7.59 20.52 31.42
N THR A 121 -6.57 20.05 30.73
CA THR A 121 -6.26 20.49 29.36
C THR A 121 -7.37 20.08 28.39
N ASP A 122 -8.00 21.06 27.77
CA ASP A 122 -8.98 20.90 26.69
C ASP A 122 -8.56 21.71 25.47
N SER A 123 -7.69 21.16 24.66
CA SER A 123 -7.24 21.77 23.41
C SER A 123 -7.67 20.91 22.19
N ILE A 124 -7.38 21.39 20.98
CA ILE A 124 -7.63 20.61 19.76
C ILE A 124 -6.81 19.31 19.75
N GLU A 125 -5.58 19.34 20.27
CA GLU A 125 -4.67 18.22 20.21
C GLU A 125 -4.70 17.31 21.45
N VAL A 126 -5.21 17.80 22.58
CA VAL A 126 -5.15 17.11 23.86
C VAL A 126 -6.46 17.29 24.62
N LYS A 127 -7.04 16.19 25.07
CA LYS A 127 -8.20 16.13 25.96
C LYS A 127 -7.80 15.41 27.25
N GLN A 128 -8.02 16.04 28.39
CA GLN A 128 -7.75 15.44 29.72
C GLN A 128 -9.05 15.07 30.42
N PHE A 129 -9.22 13.78 30.67
CA PHE A 129 -10.35 13.21 31.42
C PHE A 129 -9.85 12.79 32.82
N ASP A 130 -10.05 13.60 33.83
CA ASP A 130 -9.48 13.42 35.17
C ASP A 130 -7.95 13.15 35.09
N THR A 131 -7.51 11.90 35.23
CA THR A 131 -6.10 11.49 35.14
C THR A 131 -5.71 10.86 33.80
N SER A 132 -6.66 10.76 32.86
CA SER A 132 -6.48 10.09 31.56
C SER A 132 -6.40 11.10 30.41
N PHE A 133 -5.74 10.73 29.32
CA PHE A 133 -5.47 11.64 28.21
C PHE A 133 -5.80 11.03 26.86
N LEU A 134 -6.41 11.84 25.98
CA LEU A 134 -6.52 11.57 24.55
C LEU A 134 -5.68 12.60 23.79
N TYR A 135 -4.68 12.12 23.04
CA TYR A 135 -3.86 12.92 22.14
C TYR A 135 -4.28 12.70 20.69
N LEU A 136 -4.44 13.78 19.93
CA LEU A 136 -4.76 13.77 18.50
C LEU A 136 -3.54 14.28 17.73
N LYS A 137 -2.93 13.44 16.89
CA LYS A 137 -1.65 13.72 16.25
C LYS A 137 -1.68 13.42 14.75
N GLY A 138 -0.85 14.14 13.99
CA GLY A 138 -0.55 13.81 12.60
C GLY A 138 0.60 12.82 12.49
N ALA A 139 0.57 11.93 11.50
CA ALA A 139 1.60 10.93 11.21
C ALA A 139 2.51 11.31 10.03
N ALA A 140 2.63 12.60 9.71
CA ALA A 140 3.49 13.09 8.62
C ALA A 140 4.87 13.58 9.08
N SER A 141 5.13 13.69 10.39
CA SER A 141 6.37 14.23 10.96
C SER A 141 6.97 13.30 12.00
N SER A 142 8.25 12.99 11.85
CA SER A 142 9.02 12.14 12.77
C SER A 142 9.14 12.71 14.19
N ASN A 143 8.88 14.00 14.38
CA ASN A 143 8.93 14.65 15.70
C ASN A 143 7.63 14.44 16.51
N ALA A 144 6.55 13.98 15.88
CA ALA A 144 5.25 13.82 16.52
C ALA A 144 5.20 12.72 17.61
N PRO A 145 5.94 11.58 17.50
CA PRO A 145 5.90 10.49 18.48
C PRO A 145 6.69 10.74 19.76
N ILE A 146 7.45 11.83 19.87
CA ILE A 146 8.44 12.02 20.95
C ILE A 146 7.74 12.31 22.28
N SER A 147 8.11 11.56 23.34
CA SER A 147 7.88 11.83 24.78
C SER A 147 6.51 11.51 25.38
N ILE A 148 5.52 10.98 24.65
CA ILE A 148 4.21 10.66 25.23
C ILE A 148 4.09 9.14 25.40
N PRO A 149 3.98 8.59 26.64
CA PRO A 149 3.63 7.18 26.84
C PRO A 149 2.17 6.95 26.46
N ALA A 150 1.84 5.75 25.99
CA ALA A 150 0.48 5.39 25.62
C ALA A 150 0.09 4.00 26.09
N ASP A 151 -1.20 3.80 26.33
CA ASP A 151 -1.83 2.51 26.61
C ASP A 151 -2.56 1.99 25.37
N PHE A 152 -3.07 2.90 24.56
CA PHE A 152 -3.79 2.61 23.34
C PHE A 152 -3.33 3.51 22.18
N LEU A 153 -2.98 2.89 21.06
CA LEU A 153 -2.69 3.57 19.80
C LEU A 153 -3.82 3.31 18.80
N ILE A 154 -4.33 4.38 18.19
CA ILE A 154 -5.27 4.30 17.09
C ILE A 154 -4.62 4.95 15.87
N HIS A 155 -4.48 4.18 14.79
CA HIS A 155 -3.97 4.65 13.51
C HIS A 155 -5.11 4.63 12.50
N ASP A 156 -5.73 5.79 12.26
CA ASP A 156 -6.81 5.97 11.28
C ASP A 156 -6.24 6.46 9.94
N GLU A 157 -6.80 5.96 8.86
CA GLU A 157 -6.33 6.14 7.50
C GLU A 157 -4.84 5.74 7.34
N LEU A 158 -4.53 4.50 7.80
CA LEU A 158 -3.16 3.96 7.87
C LEU A 158 -2.44 4.00 6.52
N ASP A 159 -3.13 3.65 5.42
CA ASP A 159 -2.55 3.59 4.07
C ASP A 159 -2.04 4.95 3.57
N PHE A 160 -2.53 6.05 4.15
CA PHE A 160 -2.16 7.42 3.80
C PHE A 160 -1.20 8.07 4.81
N SER A 161 -0.78 7.31 5.83
CA SER A 161 0.18 7.74 6.85
C SER A 161 1.60 7.33 6.47
N ASP A 162 2.62 8.01 7.03
CA ASP A 162 4.02 7.63 6.84
C ASP A 162 4.33 6.37 7.68
N PRO A 163 4.69 5.22 7.05
CA PRO A 163 4.96 3.97 7.77
C PRO A 163 6.10 4.09 8.77
N PHE A 164 7.11 4.91 8.46
CA PHE A 164 8.23 5.15 9.37
C PHE A 164 7.78 5.86 10.64
N VAL A 165 6.94 6.90 10.52
CA VAL A 165 6.36 7.61 11.66
C VAL A 165 5.43 6.70 12.47
N ILE A 166 4.58 5.89 11.81
CA ILE A 166 3.71 4.91 12.47
C ILE A 166 4.53 3.91 13.28
N SER A 167 5.65 3.42 12.74
CA SER A 167 6.52 2.47 13.45
C SER A 167 7.11 3.06 14.72
N GLN A 168 7.44 4.35 14.74
CA GLN A 168 7.98 5.04 15.93
C GLN A 168 6.97 5.12 17.08
N TYR A 169 5.67 5.22 16.79
CA TYR A 169 4.62 5.21 17.82
C TYR A 169 4.58 3.91 18.62
N GLN A 170 5.03 2.77 18.04
CA GLN A 170 5.03 1.48 18.73
C GLN A 170 5.82 1.49 20.04
N SER A 171 6.92 2.26 20.09
CA SER A 171 7.75 2.39 21.30
C SER A 171 7.00 3.06 22.46
N ARG A 172 5.91 3.78 22.20
CA ARG A 172 5.13 4.46 23.24
C ARG A 172 4.37 3.48 24.14
N LEU A 173 4.11 2.27 23.66
CA LEU A 173 3.43 1.21 24.42
C LEU A 173 4.36 0.41 25.35
N THR A 174 5.66 0.66 25.35
CA THR A 174 6.66 -0.20 26.05
C THR A 174 6.31 -0.43 27.52
N HIS A 175 5.94 0.62 28.25
CA HIS A 175 5.63 0.57 29.69
C HIS A 175 4.15 0.29 30.00
N SER A 176 3.28 0.23 29.00
CA SER A 176 1.86 -0.03 29.18
C SER A 176 1.58 -1.48 29.58
N ALA A 177 0.65 -1.67 30.47
CA ALA A 177 0.09 -2.99 30.78
C ALA A 177 -0.91 -3.46 29.71
N TYR A 178 -1.56 -2.53 28.98
CA TYR A 178 -2.58 -2.80 27.98
C TYR A 178 -1.98 -3.09 26.60
N LYS A 179 -1.07 -2.25 26.13
CA LYS A 179 -0.39 -2.36 24.82
C LYS A 179 -1.37 -2.54 23.66
N MET A 180 -2.49 -1.79 23.70
CA MET A 180 -3.55 -1.91 22.72
C MET A 180 -3.25 -1.13 21.45
N LYS A 181 -3.67 -1.67 20.30
CA LYS A 181 -3.59 -1.03 18.99
C LYS A 181 -4.88 -1.25 18.20
N LEU A 182 -5.31 -0.20 17.51
CA LEU A 182 -6.37 -0.25 16.51
C LEU A 182 -5.87 0.41 15.23
N LYS A 183 -5.78 -0.36 14.17
CA LYS A 183 -5.41 0.11 12.83
C LYS A 183 -6.62 0.05 11.94
N LEU A 184 -6.92 1.14 11.25
CA LEU A 184 -8.05 1.18 10.32
C LEU A 184 -7.74 2.03 9.10
N SER A 185 -8.17 1.58 7.93
CA SER A 185 -8.05 2.31 6.67
C SER A 185 -8.95 1.72 5.59
N THR A 186 -9.27 2.54 4.59
CA THR A 186 -9.56 2.01 3.25
C THR A 186 -8.26 1.47 2.68
N PRO A 187 -8.26 0.25 2.08
CA PRO A 187 -7.06 -0.31 1.48
C PRO A 187 -6.69 0.41 0.19
N THR A 188 -5.43 0.38 -0.17
CA THR A 188 -4.94 0.84 -1.47
C THR A 188 -4.53 -0.34 -2.34
N LEU A 189 -3.37 -0.92 -2.11
CA LEU A 189 -2.85 -2.03 -2.89
C LEU A 189 -2.91 -3.35 -2.13
N PRO A 190 -3.02 -4.48 -2.83
CA PRO A 190 -2.79 -5.80 -2.22
C PRO A 190 -1.40 -5.89 -1.59
N GLY A 191 -1.36 -6.43 -0.37
CA GLY A 191 -0.13 -6.63 0.39
C GLY A 191 0.57 -5.36 0.88
N LYS A 192 -0.14 -4.21 0.99
CA LYS A 192 0.39 -2.96 1.53
C LYS A 192 -0.53 -2.36 2.59
N GLY A 193 0.05 -1.62 3.54
CA GLY A 193 -0.70 -0.86 4.54
C GLY A 193 -1.69 -1.72 5.31
N ILE A 194 -2.96 -1.31 5.32
CA ILE A 194 -4.01 -2.04 6.07
C ILE A 194 -4.26 -3.44 5.51
N ASP A 195 -4.06 -3.66 4.19
CA ASP A 195 -4.21 -4.99 3.61
C ASP A 195 -3.11 -5.94 4.10
N HIS A 196 -1.86 -5.50 4.13
CA HIS A 196 -0.75 -6.26 4.71
C HIS A 196 -1.02 -6.64 6.17
N GLU A 197 -1.45 -5.68 6.99
CA GLU A 197 -1.80 -5.93 8.39
C GLU A 197 -2.98 -6.91 8.54
N PHE A 198 -4.00 -6.79 7.68
CA PHE A 198 -5.15 -7.69 7.67
C PHE A 198 -4.76 -9.11 7.28
N GLN A 199 -3.90 -9.30 6.27
CA GLN A 199 -3.41 -10.62 5.86
C GLN A 199 -2.63 -11.35 6.97
N ARG A 200 -1.96 -10.61 7.86
CA ARG A 200 -1.19 -11.12 9.00
C ARG A 200 -2.00 -11.22 10.29
N SER A 201 -3.31 -11.18 10.23
CA SER A 201 -4.23 -11.27 11.37
C SER A 201 -5.13 -12.50 11.29
N ARG A 202 -5.85 -12.80 12.37
CA ARG A 202 -6.99 -13.69 12.33
C ARG A 202 -8.13 -12.98 11.59
N ARG A 203 -8.34 -13.36 10.35
CA ARG A 203 -9.21 -12.65 9.41
C ARG A 203 -10.67 -13.00 9.62
N HIS A 204 -11.48 -11.99 9.94
CA HIS A 204 -12.91 -12.14 10.12
C HIS A 204 -13.67 -11.49 8.97
N PHE A 205 -14.64 -12.23 8.44
CA PHE A 205 -15.57 -11.77 7.42
C PHE A 205 -17.00 -11.91 7.93
N ASN A 206 -17.86 -10.95 7.55
CA ASN A 206 -19.25 -10.92 7.98
C ASN A 206 -20.15 -11.63 6.96
N PHE A 207 -20.35 -12.94 7.15
CA PHE A 207 -21.13 -13.79 6.26
C PHE A 207 -22.63 -13.48 6.32
N VAL A 208 -23.28 -13.63 5.18
CA VAL A 208 -24.74 -13.64 5.05
C VAL A 208 -25.23 -15.08 4.97
N LYS A 209 -26.23 -15.43 5.76
CA LYS A 209 -26.95 -16.69 5.64
C LYS A 209 -28.25 -16.42 4.87
N CYS A 210 -28.38 -16.97 3.69
CA CYS A 210 -29.58 -16.85 2.87
C CYS A 210 -30.79 -17.45 3.57
N ASP A 211 -31.83 -16.67 3.80
CA ASP A 211 -33.08 -17.08 4.43
C ASP A 211 -33.94 -18.01 3.55
N HIS A 212 -33.64 -18.08 2.24
CA HIS A 212 -34.35 -18.97 1.30
C HIS A 212 -33.76 -20.37 1.22
N CYS A 213 -32.42 -20.52 1.28
CA CYS A 213 -31.76 -21.81 1.05
C CYS A 213 -30.73 -22.19 2.11
N GLY A 214 -30.48 -21.33 3.09
CA GLY A 214 -29.51 -21.56 4.16
C GLY A 214 -28.03 -21.41 3.74
N HIS A 215 -27.74 -21.15 2.45
CA HIS A 215 -26.36 -20.98 1.98
C HIS A 215 -25.69 -19.76 2.63
N ARG A 216 -24.41 -19.90 3.02
CA ARG A 216 -23.62 -18.83 3.64
C ARG A 216 -22.59 -18.32 2.63
N PHE A 217 -22.51 -17.00 2.47
CA PHE A 217 -21.59 -16.37 1.53
C PHE A 217 -21.22 -14.95 1.98
N ILE A 218 -20.12 -14.44 1.45
CA ILE A 218 -19.71 -13.04 1.59
C ILE A 218 -20.21 -12.30 0.35
N PRO A 219 -21.05 -11.27 0.49
CA PRO A 219 -21.50 -10.49 -0.67
C PRO A 219 -20.32 -9.81 -1.38
N HIS A 220 -20.28 -9.94 -2.70
CA HIS A 220 -19.30 -9.33 -3.57
C HIS A 220 -19.98 -8.52 -4.67
N TYR A 221 -19.50 -7.30 -4.95
CA TYR A 221 -20.18 -6.38 -5.87
C TYR A 221 -20.37 -6.97 -7.26
N TYR A 222 -19.30 -7.36 -7.93
CA TYR A 222 -19.36 -7.85 -9.30
C TYR A 222 -20.04 -9.23 -9.43
N GLU A 223 -19.95 -10.06 -8.42
CA GLU A 223 -20.45 -11.44 -8.47
C GLU A 223 -21.92 -11.55 -8.05
N HIS A 224 -22.36 -10.75 -7.09
CA HIS A 224 -23.64 -10.96 -6.41
C HIS A 224 -24.64 -9.83 -6.61
N VAL A 225 -24.21 -8.61 -7.00
CA VAL A 225 -25.16 -7.53 -7.26
C VAL A 225 -25.84 -7.76 -8.62
N ARG A 226 -27.15 -7.58 -8.64
CA ARG A 226 -28.00 -7.75 -9.83
C ARG A 226 -28.91 -6.55 -9.99
N ILE A 227 -29.15 -6.16 -11.24
CA ILE A 227 -30.17 -5.17 -11.63
C ILE A 227 -31.30 -5.94 -12.32
N PRO A 228 -32.57 -5.71 -11.96
CA PRO A 228 -33.69 -6.35 -12.61
C PRO A 228 -33.64 -6.19 -14.14
N HIS A 229 -33.89 -7.28 -14.85
CA HIS A 229 -33.91 -7.33 -16.34
C HIS A 229 -32.59 -7.01 -17.07
N TYR A 230 -31.51 -6.69 -16.35
CA TYR A 230 -30.18 -6.49 -16.93
C TYR A 230 -29.37 -7.80 -16.90
N ARG A 231 -28.79 -8.17 -18.05
CA ARG A 231 -28.00 -9.40 -18.22
C ARG A 231 -26.52 -9.14 -18.56
N GLY A 232 -26.13 -7.86 -18.67
CA GLY A 232 -24.73 -7.48 -18.91
C GLY A 232 -23.89 -7.48 -17.64
N GLU A 233 -22.61 -7.22 -17.80
CA GLU A 233 -21.68 -7.08 -16.68
C GLU A 233 -21.78 -5.69 -16.05
N LEU A 234 -21.64 -5.61 -14.72
CA LEU A 234 -21.67 -4.31 -14.01
C LEU A 234 -20.51 -3.39 -14.43
N MET A 235 -19.40 -3.96 -14.91
CA MET A 235 -18.25 -3.19 -15.40
C MET A 235 -18.54 -2.44 -16.70
N ASP A 236 -19.52 -2.86 -17.48
CA ASP A 236 -19.90 -2.23 -18.75
C ASP A 236 -20.84 -1.03 -18.57
N ILE A 237 -21.36 -0.85 -17.36
CA ILE A 237 -22.27 0.26 -17.05
C ILE A 237 -21.48 1.56 -16.96
N ASN A 238 -21.92 2.55 -17.72
CA ASN A 238 -21.38 3.90 -17.70
C ASN A 238 -22.50 4.93 -17.53
N LYS A 239 -22.14 6.20 -17.38
CA LYS A 239 -23.12 7.29 -17.17
C LYS A 239 -24.24 7.35 -18.21
N LYS A 240 -23.94 6.96 -19.48
CA LYS A 240 -24.95 7.01 -20.56
C LYS A 240 -25.94 5.83 -20.48
N THR A 241 -25.43 4.66 -20.11
CA THR A 241 -26.27 3.45 -20.00
C THR A 241 -27.03 3.39 -18.67
N LEU A 242 -26.50 3.99 -17.61
CA LEU A 242 -27.11 3.98 -16.28
C LEU A 242 -28.57 4.41 -16.29
N HIS A 243 -28.90 5.51 -16.99
CA HIS A 243 -30.26 6.06 -17.05
C HIS A 243 -31.28 5.16 -17.77
N THR A 244 -30.82 4.14 -18.48
CA THR A 244 -31.70 3.16 -19.14
C THR A 244 -32.02 1.93 -18.30
N LEU A 245 -31.41 1.83 -17.11
CA LEU A 245 -31.50 0.68 -16.22
C LEU A 245 -32.36 0.99 -14.99
N GLN A 246 -33.04 -0.03 -14.48
CA GLN A 246 -33.76 0.05 -13.20
C GLN A 246 -32.80 -0.25 -12.04
N TYR A 247 -31.71 0.54 -11.95
CA TYR A 247 -30.64 0.27 -10.98
C TYR A 247 -31.04 0.61 -9.55
N GLU A 248 -32.06 1.42 -9.32
CA GLU A 248 -32.62 1.73 -8.01
C GLU A 248 -33.15 0.46 -7.32
N ASP A 249 -33.61 -0.51 -8.09
CA ASP A 249 -34.11 -1.81 -7.61
C ASP A 249 -33.01 -2.88 -7.50
N ALA A 250 -31.74 -2.48 -7.64
CA ALA A 250 -30.62 -3.39 -7.54
C ALA A 250 -30.57 -4.09 -6.18
N TYR A 251 -30.16 -5.35 -6.18
CA TYR A 251 -30.11 -6.18 -5.00
C TYR A 251 -28.91 -7.14 -5.01
N VAL A 252 -28.57 -7.66 -3.84
CA VAL A 252 -27.62 -8.78 -3.71
C VAL A 252 -28.38 -10.08 -3.96
N ALA A 253 -27.91 -10.93 -4.89
CA ALA A 253 -28.44 -12.25 -5.15
C ALA A 253 -27.63 -13.32 -4.42
N CYS A 254 -28.29 -14.32 -3.86
CA CYS A 254 -27.62 -15.50 -3.32
C CYS A 254 -26.96 -16.30 -4.45
N PRO A 255 -25.66 -16.64 -4.37
CA PRO A 255 -24.98 -17.39 -5.44
C PRO A 255 -25.54 -18.80 -5.66
N HIS A 256 -26.21 -19.39 -4.66
CA HIS A 256 -26.73 -20.73 -4.74
C HIS A 256 -28.16 -20.79 -5.31
N CYS A 257 -29.08 -19.92 -4.85
CA CYS A 257 -30.48 -19.99 -5.29
C CYS A 257 -30.95 -18.82 -6.15
N GLY A 258 -30.10 -17.80 -6.39
CA GLY A 258 -30.41 -16.62 -7.19
C GLY A 258 -31.38 -15.62 -6.57
N LYS A 259 -32.00 -15.94 -5.43
CA LYS A 259 -32.97 -15.07 -4.75
C LYS A 259 -32.29 -13.98 -3.95
N LYS A 260 -33.01 -12.88 -3.70
CA LYS A 260 -32.59 -11.78 -2.83
C LYS A 260 -32.66 -12.22 -1.37
N PRO A 261 -31.52 -12.38 -0.64
CA PRO A 261 -31.53 -12.73 0.77
C PRO A 261 -31.82 -11.51 1.65
N ASN A 262 -32.23 -11.78 2.88
CA ASN A 262 -32.29 -10.76 3.91
C ASN A 262 -30.87 -10.46 4.41
N LEU A 263 -30.43 -9.20 4.27
CA LEU A 263 -29.11 -8.74 4.70
C LEU A 263 -29.10 -8.16 6.13
N GLY A 264 -30.20 -8.26 6.86
CA GLY A 264 -30.32 -7.75 8.23
C GLY A 264 -29.46 -8.51 9.25
N PRO A 265 -29.25 -7.94 10.45
CA PRO A 265 -28.29 -8.45 11.43
C PRO A 265 -28.59 -9.88 11.91
N ALA A 266 -29.87 -10.31 11.93
CA ALA A 266 -30.27 -11.67 12.31
C ALA A 266 -29.77 -12.76 11.31
N HIS A 267 -29.38 -12.36 10.10
CA HIS A 267 -28.87 -13.23 9.05
C HIS A 267 -27.36 -13.06 8.81
N ARG A 268 -26.67 -12.42 9.76
CA ARG A 268 -25.25 -12.09 9.67
C ARG A 268 -24.44 -12.80 10.75
N GLU A 269 -23.24 -13.20 10.40
CA GLU A 269 -22.31 -13.84 11.33
C GLU A 269 -20.87 -13.51 10.98
N TRP A 270 -20.12 -13.02 11.97
CA TRP A 270 -18.66 -12.88 11.85
C TRP A 270 -18.00 -14.26 11.96
N VAL A 271 -17.29 -14.65 10.90
CA VAL A 271 -16.59 -15.93 10.82
C VAL A 271 -15.10 -15.67 10.64
N CYS A 272 -14.27 -16.29 11.48
CA CYS A 272 -12.82 -16.28 11.31
C CYS A 272 -12.42 -17.31 10.24
N GLU A 273 -11.70 -16.85 9.20
CA GLU A 273 -11.26 -17.70 8.11
C GLU A 273 -10.10 -18.63 8.53
N ASN A 274 -9.25 -18.17 9.45
CA ASN A 274 -8.04 -18.86 9.91
C ASN A 274 -8.01 -18.96 11.45
N PRO A 275 -8.96 -19.68 12.09
CA PRO A 275 -9.10 -19.70 13.54
C PRO A 275 -7.91 -20.34 14.28
N ASP A 276 -7.17 -21.24 13.62
CA ASP A 276 -6.03 -21.96 14.20
C ASP A 276 -4.71 -21.18 14.11
N ASP A 277 -4.71 -20.02 13.46
CA ASP A 277 -3.54 -19.17 13.36
C ASP A 277 -3.19 -18.53 14.71
N ASN A 278 -1.90 -18.62 15.09
CA ASN A 278 -1.37 -18.02 16.31
C ASN A 278 -1.15 -16.51 16.21
N HIS A 279 -1.79 -15.83 15.28
CA HIS A 279 -1.69 -14.37 15.17
C HIS A 279 -2.32 -13.69 16.38
N ILE A 280 -1.61 -12.68 16.91
CA ILE A 280 -2.05 -11.89 18.07
C ILE A 280 -3.13 -10.88 17.67
N ALA A 281 -3.16 -10.48 16.38
CA ALA A 281 -4.09 -9.50 15.86
C ALA A 281 -5.41 -10.14 15.41
N GLU A 282 -6.54 -9.46 15.67
CA GLU A 282 -7.84 -9.73 15.03
C GLU A 282 -8.08 -8.75 13.88
N GLY A 283 -8.28 -9.27 12.67
CA GLY A 283 -8.59 -8.50 11.47
C GLY A 283 -10.06 -8.60 11.10
N PHE A 284 -10.67 -7.49 10.73
CA PHE A 284 -12.06 -7.40 10.29
C PHE A 284 -12.13 -6.76 8.90
N GLN A 285 -12.78 -7.47 7.96
CA GLN A 285 -13.15 -6.88 6.67
C GLN A 285 -14.53 -6.26 6.79
N VAL A 286 -14.63 -4.95 6.59
CA VAL A 286 -15.89 -4.22 6.56
C VAL A 286 -16.22 -3.78 5.14
N SER A 287 -17.27 -4.37 4.58
CA SER A 287 -17.75 -4.13 3.22
C SER A 287 -18.98 -3.19 3.23
N PRO A 288 -19.35 -2.58 2.08
CA PRO A 288 -20.57 -1.77 2.00
C PRO A 288 -21.84 -2.58 2.30
N PHE A 289 -21.79 -3.89 2.06
CA PHE A 289 -22.93 -4.79 2.33
C PHE A 289 -23.18 -5.05 3.81
N ASP A 290 -22.28 -4.62 4.70
CA ASP A 290 -22.48 -4.69 6.14
C ASP A 290 -23.45 -3.61 6.64
N ALA A 291 -23.62 -2.53 5.86
CA ALA A 291 -24.57 -1.46 6.12
C ALA A 291 -25.55 -1.26 4.93
N PRO A 292 -26.34 -2.27 4.54
CA PRO A 292 -27.13 -2.23 3.30
C PRO A 292 -28.23 -1.16 3.28
N ASN A 293 -28.67 -0.71 4.46
CA ASN A 293 -29.64 0.38 4.59
C ASN A 293 -29.00 1.78 4.45
N VAL A 294 -27.68 1.87 4.55
CA VAL A 294 -26.90 3.12 4.42
C VAL A 294 -26.20 3.17 3.08
N ILE A 295 -25.66 2.05 2.63
CA ILE A 295 -24.93 1.89 1.36
C ILE A 295 -25.65 0.80 0.54
N PRO A 296 -26.78 1.12 -0.10
CA PRO A 296 -27.52 0.13 -0.90
C PRO A 296 -26.77 -0.21 -2.20
N PRO A 297 -27.04 -1.36 -2.82
CA PRO A 297 -26.45 -1.75 -4.10
C PRO A 297 -26.64 -0.71 -5.22
N SER A 298 -27.77 0.00 -5.24
CA SER A 298 -28.05 1.08 -6.18
C SER A 298 -27.03 2.22 -6.06
N TYR A 299 -26.69 2.63 -4.83
CA TYR A 299 -25.65 3.63 -4.60
C TYR A 299 -24.27 3.18 -5.14
N LEU A 300 -23.92 1.90 -4.97
CA LEU A 300 -22.66 1.37 -5.48
C LEU A 300 -22.59 1.38 -7.00
N ILE A 301 -23.71 1.09 -7.68
CA ILE A 301 -23.81 1.14 -9.14
C ILE A 301 -23.64 2.58 -9.63
N GLU A 302 -24.35 3.53 -9.02
CA GLU A 302 -24.21 4.94 -9.35
C GLU A 302 -22.77 5.44 -9.11
N ALA A 303 -22.21 5.14 -7.93
CA ALA A 303 -20.84 5.49 -7.59
C ALA A 303 -19.82 4.92 -8.57
N SER A 304 -19.98 3.66 -9.02
CA SER A 304 -19.06 3.03 -9.97
C SER A 304 -18.93 3.81 -11.28
N THR A 305 -19.99 4.48 -11.73
CA THR A 305 -19.98 5.31 -12.95
C THR A 305 -19.40 6.71 -12.74
N ALA A 306 -19.27 7.16 -11.49
CA ALA A 306 -18.73 8.48 -11.16
C ALA A 306 -17.19 8.51 -11.13
N TYR A 307 -16.55 7.37 -10.83
CA TYR A 307 -15.10 7.26 -10.80
C TYR A 307 -14.52 7.11 -12.21
N THR A 308 -13.48 7.85 -12.50
CA THR A 308 -12.67 7.69 -13.71
C THR A 308 -11.67 6.54 -13.61
N ASN A 309 -11.36 6.14 -12.38
CA ASN A 309 -10.44 5.05 -12.08
C ASN A 309 -11.15 3.96 -11.27
N VAL A 310 -11.25 2.76 -11.84
CA VAL A 310 -11.87 1.58 -11.20
C VAL A 310 -11.19 1.26 -9.85
N ALA A 311 -9.87 1.45 -9.75
CA ALA A 311 -9.15 1.22 -8.50
C ALA A 311 -9.69 2.07 -7.35
N GLU A 312 -9.99 3.35 -7.59
CA GLU A 312 -10.54 4.23 -6.56
C GLU A 312 -11.93 3.75 -6.09
N PHE A 313 -12.79 3.34 -7.03
CA PHE A 313 -14.09 2.78 -6.67
C PHE A 313 -13.95 1.52 -5.81
N VAL A 314 -13.09 0.58 -6.23
CA VAL A 314 -12.90 -0.69 -5.49
C VAL A 314 -12.27 -0.43 -4.12
N ASN A 315 -11.27 0.43 -4.03
CA ASN A 315 -10.59 0.72 -2.77
C ASN A 315 -11.53 1.46 -1.79
N PHE A 316 -12.16 2.56 -2.22
CA PHE A 316 -12.96 3.40 -1.33
C PHE A 316 -14.37 2.86 -1.11
N ASN A 317 -15.08 2.48 -2.17
CA ASN A 317 -16.48 2.08 -2.03
C ASN A 317 -16.65 0.61 -1.65
N LEU A 318 -15.79 -0.29 -2.15
CA LEU A 318 -15.89 -1.71 -1.82
C LEU A 318 -15.00 -2.11 -0.62
N GLY A 319 -14.01 -1.29 -0.26
CA GLY A 319 -13.08 -1.58 0.82
C GLY A 319 -12.14 -2.75 0.51
N LEU A 320 -11.84 -2.96 -0.76
CA LEU A 320 -10.98 -4.03 -1.24
C LEU A 320 -9.69 -3.46 -1.83
N PRO A 321 -8.54 -4.10 -1.57
CA PRO A 321 -7.30 -3.71 -2.23
C PRO A 321 -7.40 -4.02 -3.72
N PHE A 322 -6.96 -3.11 -4.56
CA PHE A 322 -7.07 -3.26 -6.00
C PHE A 322 -5.91 -2.58 -6.73
N PHE A 323 -5.48 -3.19 -7.81
CA PHE A 323 -4.58 -2.59 -8.79
C PHE A 323 -5.11 -2.86 -10.21
N SER A 324 -4.86 -1.94 -11.14
CA SER A 324 -5.14 -2.19 -12.56
C SER A 324 -4.02 -3.05 -13.16
N ARG A 325 -4.34 -3.88 -14.17
CA ARG A 325 -3.33 -4.64 -14.92
C ARG A 325 -2.25 -3.74 -15.54
N GLU A 326 -2.58 -2.50 -15.83
CA GLU A 326 -1.65 -1.50 -16.35
C GLU A 326 -0.59 -1.08 -15.34
N SER A 327 -0.83 -1.30 -14.05
CA SER A 327 0.02 -0.83 -12.95
C SER A 327 1.03 -1.86 -12.43
N ILE A 328 0.97 -3.11 -12.90
CA ILE A 328 1.90 -4.20 -12.53
C ILE A 328 2.13 -5.15 -13.69
N LEU A 329 3.25 -5.89 -13.65
CA LEU A 329 3.42 -7.10 -14.45
C LEU A 329 2.78 -8.29 -13.72
N SER A 330 1.97 -9.07 -14.39
CA SER A 330 1.47 -10.32 -13.82
C SER A 330 2.54 -11.42 -13.88
N PRO A 331 2.50 -12.42 -12.97
CA PRO A 331 3.41 -13.57 -13.05
C PRO A 331 3.38 -14.26 -14.42
N ASP A 332 2.22 -14.36 -15.06
CA ASP A 332 2.07 -14.98 -16.38
C ASP A 332 2.71 -14.14 -17.49
N GLU A 333 2.61 -12.80 -17.43
CA GLU A 333 3.30 -11.92 -18.37
C GLU A 333 4.82 -12.11 -18.27
N VAL A 334 5.37 -12.13 -17.04
CA VAL A 334 6.82 -12.31 -16.84
C VAL A 334 7.25 -13.73 -17.24
N ARG A 335 6.52 -14.78 -16.83
CA ARG A 335 6.80 -16.17 -17.24
C ARG A 335 6.72 -16.35 -18.75
N GLY A 336 5.79 -15.66 -19.42
CA GLY A 336 5.65 -15.65 -20.87
C GLY A 336 6.86 -15.07 -21.62
N THR A 337 7.73 -14.29 -20.93
CA THR A 337 8.99 -13.80 -21.51
C THR A 337 10.14 -14.80 -21.42
N ILE A 338 9.99 -15.89 -20.62
CA ILE A 338 11.04 -16.88 -20.43
C ILE A 338 11.03 -17.86 -21.61
N ILE A 339 11.68 -17.45 -22.70
CA ILE A 339 11.72 -18.18 -23.96
C ILE A 339 13.18 -18.33 -24.38
N PRO A 340 13.69 -19.57 -24.51
CA PRO A 340 15.04 -19.78 -25.01
C PRO A 340 15.12 -19.38 -26.50
N ASN A 341 16.21 -18.71 -26.87
CA ASN A 341 16.54 -18.37 -28.27
C ASN A 341 15.41 -17.66 -29.05
N LYS A 342 14.70 -16.72 -28.40
CA LYS A 342 13.62 -15.96 -29.03
C LYS A 342 14.12 -15.07 -30.17
N PHE A 343 15.34 -14.53 -30.02
CA PHE A 343 15.94 -13.59 -30.96
C PHE A 343 17.21 -14.17 -31.57
N GLU A 344 17.41 -13.95 -32.89
CA GLU A 344 18.59 -14.35 -33.64
C GLU A 344 19.32 -13.12 -34.15
N GLY A 345 20.62 -13.23 -34.33
CA GLY A 345 21.43 -12.16 -34.93
C GLY A 345 22.60 -11.70 -34.07
N SER A 346 23.33 -10.72 -34.62
CA SER A 346 24.46 -10.08 -33.95
C SER A 346 23.97 -9.04 -32.92
N GLY A 347 24.78 -8.81 -31.91
CA GLY A 347 24.45 -7.88 -30.83
C GLY A 347 25.64 -7.66 -29.91
N PHE A 348 25.37 -7.01 -28.78
CA PHE A 348 26.36 -6.75 -27.75
C PHE A 348 25.74 -7.06 -26.37
N HIS A 349 26.59 -7.30 -25.37
CA HIS A 349 26.11 -7.58 -24.03
C HIS A 349 26.23 -6.33 -23.13
N VAL A 350 25.26 -6.21 -22.25
CA VAL A 350 25.17 -5.21 -21.19
C VAL A 350 24.96 -5.89 -19.83
N MET A 351 25.27 -5.18 -18.75
CA MET A 351 25.11 -5.72 -17.40
C MET A 351 24.48 -4.67 -16.48
N GLY A 352 23.54 -5.10 -15.65
CA GLY A 352 22.97 -4.34 -14.55
C GLY A 352 23.25 -4.99 -13.22
N VAL A 353 23.59 -4.20 -12.20
CA VAL A 353 23.93 -4.68 -10.87
C VAL A 353 23.16 -3.89 -9.81
N ASP A 354 22.32 -4.57 -9.05
CA ASP A 354 21.67 -4.02 -7.84
C ASP A 354 22.50 -4.36 -6.60
N LEU A 355 22.78 -3.34 -5.77
CA LEU A 355 23.67 -3.45 -4.62
C LEU A 355 22.91 -3.69 -3.32
N GLY A 356 23.30 -4.74 -2.62
CA GLY A 356 22.84 -5.09 -1.29
C GLY A 356 23.86 -5.95 -0.55
N LYS A 357 23.50 -6.51 0.60
CA LYS A 357 24.30 -7.57 1.23
C LYS A 357 24.45 -8.76 0.30
N THR A 358 23.40 -9.08 -0.43
CA THR A 358 23.35 -9.94 -1.61
C THR A 358 23.12 -9.04 -2.80
N CYS A 359 24.05 -9.03 -3.75
CA CYS A 359 23.96 -8.26 -4.99
C CYS A 359 23.29 -9.10 -6.07
N HIS A 360 22.40 -8.48 -6.85
CA HIS A 360 21.70 -9.12 -7.96
C HIS A 360 22.26 -8.63 -9.28
N ILE A 361 22.57 -9.55 -10.17
CA ILE A 361 23.23 -9.26 -11.44
C ILE A 361 22.36 -9.78 -12.57
N VAL A 362 22.18 -8.93 -13.60
CA VAL A 362 21.52 -9.26 -14.86
C VAL A 362 22.48 -8.98 -16.00
N VAL A 363 22.79 -10.00 -16.81
CA VAL A 363 23.51 -9.84 -18.08
C VAL A 363 22.54 -10.07 -19.22
N ALA A 364 22.49 -9.15 -20.17
CA ALA A 364 21.59 -9.24 -21.31
C ALA A 364 22.33 -9.00 -22.63
N LYS A 365 21.92 -9.73 -23.67
CA LYS A 365 22.29 -9.49 -25.06
C LYS A 365 21.30 -8.52 -25.67
N CYS A 366 21.80 -7.40 -26.18
CA CYS A 366 21.02 -6.41 -26.93
C CYS A 366 21.27 -6.63 -28.42
N PHE A 367 20.21 -6.70 -29.19
CA PHE A 367 20.24 -6.89 -30.63
C PHE A 367 20.14 -5.53 -31.35
N PHE A 368 20.64 -5.44 -32.57
CA PHE A 368 20.66 -4.17 -33.31
C PHE A 368 19.28 -3.71 -33.81
N ASP A 369 18.28 -4.60 -33.81
CA ASP A 369 16.88 -4.30 -34.08
C ASP A 369 16.13 -3.69 -32.88
N GLY A 370 16.80 -3.62 -31.72
CA GLY A 370 16.22 -3.07 -30.48
C GLY A 370 15.78 -4.11 -29.47
N ALA A 371 15.72 -5.40 -29.83
CA ALA A 371 15.37 -6.47 -28.89
C ALA A 371 16.45 -6.69 -27.82
N MET A 372 16.07 -7.29 -26.70
CA MET A 372 16.95 -7.61 -25.58
C MET A 372 16.59 -8.96 -24.97
N GLN A 373 17.59 -9.81 -24.80
CA GLN A 373 17.47 -11.10 -24.14
C GLN A 373 18.36 -11.19 -22.92
N VAL A 374 17.78 -11.42 -21.74
CA VAL A 374 18.53 -11.74 -20.54
C VAL A 374 19.12 -13.14 -20.69
N VAL A 375 20.47 -13.21 -20.70
CA VAL A 375 21.21 -14.45 -20.90
C VAL A 375 21.75 -15.04 -19.60
N ARG A 376 21.85 -14.23 -18.54
CA ARG A 376 22.33 -14.62 -17.23
C ARG A 376 21.68 -13.77 -16.14
N ILE A 377 21.19 -14.41 -15.09
CA ILE A 377 20.93 -13.77 -13.82
C ILE A 377 21.65 -14.55 -12.73
N GLU A 378 22.14 -13.86 -11.71
CA GLU A 378 22.73 -14.50 -10.54
C GLU A 378 22.77 -13.58 -9.34
N THR A 379 22.97 -14.17 -8.18
CA THR A 379 23.18 -13.47 -6.91
C THR A 379 24.60 -13.72 -6.42
N VAL A 380 25.19 -12.69 -5.82
CA VAL A 380 26.54 -12.78 -5.25
C VAL A 380 26.63 -11.97 -3.97
N SER A 381 27.41 -12.45 -2.98
CA SER A 381 27.67 -11.65 -1.79
C SER A 381 28.49 -10.39 -2.12
N LEU A 382 28.23 -9.30 -1.40
CA LEU A 382 28.92 -8.02 -1.62
C LEU A 382 30.45 -8.15 -1.64
N GLY A 383 31.01 -9.01 -0.77
CA GLY A 383 32.47 -9.24 -0.70
C GLY A 383 33.06 -9.88 -1.97
N ASN A 384 32.26 -10.66 -2.70
CA ASN A 384 32.68 -11.36 -3.91
C ASN A 384 32.31 -10.59 -5.20
N LEU A 385 31.56 -9.49 -5.08
CA LEU A 385 31.03 -8.77 -6.24
C LEU A 385 32.13 -8.31 -7.19
N ARG A 386 33.21 -7.72 -6.69
CA ARG A 386 34.33 -7.21 -7.54
C ARG A 386 34.88 -8.31 -8.45
N THR A 387 35.20 -9.46 -7.87
CA THR A 387 35.75 -10.59 -8.62
C THR A 387 34.75 -11.09 -9.64
N ARG A 388 33.51 -11.29 -9.23
CA ARG A 388 32.46 -11.82 -10.10
C ARG A 388 32.08 -10.86 -11.22
N TYR A 389 32.04 -9.57 -10.94
CA TYR A 389 31.81 -8.52 -11.93
C TYR A 389 32.81 -8.62 -13.10
N HIS A 390 34.13 -8.70 -12.80
CA HIS A 390 35.14 -8.80 -13.82
C HIS A 390 35.10 -10.12 -14.59
N GLN A 391 34.77 -11.23 -13.93
CA GLN A 391 34.57 -12.53 -14.60
C GLN A 391 33.41 -12.47 -15.60
N LEU A 392 32.26 -11.96 -15.22
CA LEU A 392 31.09 -11.83 -16.11
C LEU A 392 31.34 -10.87 -17.25
N ARG A 393 32.05 -9.77 -16.97
CA ARG A 393 32.45 -8.81 -18.01
C ARG A 393 33.32 -9.45 -19.07
N ALA A 394 34.26 -10.28 -18.67
CA ALA A 394 35.16 -11.01 -19.60
C ALA A 394 34.41 -12.14 -20.32
N GLU A 395 33.61 -12.95 -19.59
CA GLU A 395 32.85 -14.09 -20.10
C GLU A 395 31.91 -13.67 -21.24
N PHE A 396 31.14 -12.59 -21.02
CA PHE A 396 30.12 -12.10 -21.97
C PHE A 396 30.65 -10.96 -22.87
N ARG A 397 31.89 -10.50 -22.70
CA ARG A 397 32.42 -9.31 -23.40
C ARG A 397 31.46 -8.12 -23.25
N VAL A 398 31.06 -7.84 -22.02
CA VAL A 398 30.10 -6.77 -21.71
C VAL A 398 30.63 -5.42 -22.15
N ARG A 399 29.86 -4.67 -22.94
CA ARG A 399 30.25 -3.36 -23.48
C ARG A 399 29.92 -2.21 -22.55
N SER A 400 28.83 -2.29 -21.79
CA SER A 400 28.42 -1.26 -20.87
C SER A 400 27.74 -1.89 -19.65
N SER A 401 27.97 -1.30 -18.49
CA SER A 401 27.35 -1.74 -17.23
C SER A 401 26.77 -0.54 -16.47
N VAL A 402 25.66 -0.75 -15.80
CA VAL A 402 25.07 0.21 -14.86
C VAL A 402 24.94 -0.47 -13.51
N ILE A 403 25.32 0.22 -12.45
CA ILE A 403 25.29 -0.24 -11.07
C ILE A 403 24.61 0.81 -10.19
N ASP A 404 23.94 0.41 -9.11
CA ASP A 404 23.46 1.36 -8.11
C ASP A 404 24.66 2.15 -7.51
N SER A 405 24.45 3.42 -7.25
CA SER A 405 25.49 4.28 -6.64
C SER A 405 25.54 4.17 -5.12
N LEU A 406 24.45 3.72 -4.48
CA LEU A 406 24.27 3.67 -3.03
C LEU A 406 23.95 2.25 -2.55
N PRO A 407 24.24 1.91 -1.30
CA PRO A 407 24.95 2.69 -0.29
C PRO A 407 26.49 2.53 -0.33
N TYR A 408 27.05 1.78 -1.28
CA TYR A 408 28.47 1.35 -1.31
C TYR A 408 29.30 2.16 -2.31
N THR A 409 29.31 3.48 -2.18
CA THR A 409 29.94 4.41 -3.14
C THR A 409 31.42 4.12 -3.38
N ASP A 410 32.21 3.80 -2.35
CA ASP A 410 33.64 3.50 -2.50
C ASP A 410 33.89 2.23 -3.35
N LEU A 411 33.05 1.21 -3.20
CA LEU A 411 33.12 0.01 -4.04
C LEU A 411 32.86 0.36 -5.52
N VAL A 412 31.84 1.19 -5.77
CA VAL A 412 31.49 1.61 -7.13
C VAL A 412 32.60 2.43 -7.76
N LEU A 413 33.19 3.39 -7.04
CA LEU A 413 34.34 4.17 -7.49
C LEU A 413 35.54 3.27 -7.81
N GLY A 414 35.83 2.29 -6.93
CA GLY A 414 36.92 1.33 -7.16
C GLY A 414 36.69 0.42 -8.39
N LEU A 415 35.45 0.09 -8.73
CA LEU A 415 35.09 -0.61 -9.96
C LEU A 415 35.21 0.31 -11.19
N GLN A 416 34.75 1.57 -11.08
CA GLN A 416 34.85 2.55 -12.18
C GLN A 416 36.30 2.90 -12.55
N ALA A 417 37.21 2.86 -11.58
CA ALA A 417 38.65 3.03 -11.82
C ALA A 417 39.23 1.92 -12.72
N GLN A 418 38.64 0.71 -12.65
CA GLN A 418 39.08 -0.46 -13.43
C GLN A 418 38.24 -0.67 -14.72
N ASP A 419 37.07 -0.07 -14.81
CA ASP A 419 36.14 -0.19 -15.93
C ASP A 419 35.58 1.16 -16.34
N GLN A 420 36.04 1.68 -17.47
CA GLN A 420 35.57 2.94 -18.03
C GLN A 420 34.14 2.90 -18.58
N ASN A 421 33.57 1.71 -18.77
CA ASN A 421 32.22 1.52 -19.29
C ASN A 421 31.21 1.18 -18.17
N LEU A 422 31.59 1.37 -16.90
CA LEU A 422 30.72 1.24 -15.75
C LEU A 422 30.16 2.61 -15.35
N TRP A 423 28.84 2.68 -15.21
CA TRP A 423 28.09 3.89 -14.86
C TRP A 423 27.36 3.69 -13.53
N ALA A 424 27.47 4.67 -12.63
CA ALA A 424 26.76 4.67 -11.36
C ALA A 424 25.38 5.33 -11.53
N CYS A 425 24.32 4.61 -11.23
CA CYS A 425 22.96 5.14 -11.29
C CYS A 425 22.64 5.95 -10.03
N VAL A 426 22.10 7.16 -10.22
CA VAL A 426 21.56 8.02 -9.18
C VAL A 426 20.13 8.38 -9.54
N TYR A 427 19.17 8.01 -8.70
CA TYR A 427 17.79 8.39 -8.92
C TYR A 427 17.53 9.84 -8.55
N THR A 428 16.85 10.55 -9.45
CA THR A 428 16.47 11.95 -9.26
C THR A 428 14.97 12.15 -9.39
N GLN A 429 14.44 13.14 -8.69
CA GLN A 429 13.04 13.58 -8.83
C GLN A 429 12.84 14.52 -10.03
N SER A 430 13.75 14.50 -11.01
CA SER A 430 13.74 15.42 -12.15
C SER A 430 12.47 15.23 -12.99
N LYS A 431 11.76 16.34 -13.24
CA LYS A 431 10.60 16.42 -14.15
C LYS A 431 11.02 16.63 -15.62
N GLY A 432 12.31 16.51 -15.93
CA GLY A 432 12.86 16.66 -17.30
C GLY A 432 12.25 15.67 -18.30
N VAL A 433 12.29 16.00 -19.58
CA VAL A 433 11.77 15.18 -20.69
C VAL A 433 12.60 13.90 -20.90
N HIS A 434 13.86 13.90 -20.46
CA HIS A 434 14.81 12.81 -20.69
C HIS A 434 14.70 11.72 -19.62
N LEU A 435 14.84 10.46 -20.06
CA LEU A 435 14.86 9.28 -19.19
C LEU A 435 16.05 9.32 -18.22
N TYR A 436 17.21 9.76 -18.72
CA TYR A 436 18.43 9.92 -17.94
C TYR A 436 19.28 11.09 -18.49
N THR A 437 20.20 11.57 -17.65
CA THR A 437 21.26 12.50 -18.03
C THR A 437 22.60 11.98 -17.56
N ILE A 438 23.64 12.19 -18.37
CA ILE A 438 24.99 11.76 -18.06
C ILE A 438 25.74 12.90 -17.35
N ARG A 439 26.45 12.55 -16.28
CA ARG A 439 27.39 13.43 -15.59
C ARG A 439 28.73 12.73 -15.47
N GLU A 440 29.77 13.39 -15.96
CA GLU A 440 31.15 13.04 -15.71
C GLU A 440 31.76 14.14 -14.84
N LYS A 441 32.22 13.78 -13.64
CA LYS A 441 32.91 14.69 -12.74
C LYS A 441 34.33 14.19 -12.57
N PRO A 442 35.35 14.98 -12.97
CA PRO A 442 36.72 14.74 -12.51
C PRO A 442 36.75 14.86 -10.99
N ASP A 443 37.43 13.95 -10.33
CA ASP A 443 37.64 14.08 -8.87
C ASP A 443 38.75 15.14 -8.67
N GLU A 444 38.36 16.38 -8.34
CA GLU A 444 39.28 17.50 -8.15
C GLU A 444 40.17 17.35 -6.90
N GLU A 445 39.73 16.53 -5.91
CA GLU A 445 40.48 16.30 -4.68
C GLU A 445 41.42 15.08 -4.75
N ASN A 446 41.25 14.18 -5.73
CA ASN A 446 42.04 12.95 -5.79
C ASN A 446 42.17 12.44 -7.22
N VAL A 447 43.15 12.99 -7.95
CA VAL A 447 43.48 12.68 -9.37
C VAL A 447 43.70 11.17 -9.60
N GLU A 448 44.09 10.41 -8.57
CA GLU A 448 44.30 8.96 -8.62
C GLU A 448 42.97 8.15 -8.64
N LYS A 449 41.85 8.74 -8.20
CA LYS A 449 40.53 8.06 -8.17
C LYS A 449 39.77 8.09 -9.51
N GLY A 450 40.22 8.90 -10.48
CA GLY A 450 39.63 8.95 -11.80
C GLY A 450 38.32 9.73 -11.91
N THR A 451 37.74 9.74 -13.09
CA THR A 451 36.46 10.44 -13.37
C THR A 451 35.27 9.63 -12.90
N GLN A 452 34.46 10.21 -12.01
CA GLN A 452 33.22 9.64 -11.60
C GLN A 452 32.16 9.74 -12.71
N ARG A 453 31.67 8.61 -13.20
CA ARG A 453 30.63 8.53 -14.23
C ARG A 453 29.28 8.22 -13.62
N GLN A 454 28.37 9.16 -13.72
CA GLN A 454 27.03 9.06 -13.14
C GLN A 454 25.94 9.16 -14.20
N LEU A 455 24.91 8.34 -14.00
CA LEU A 455 23.61 8.42 -14.66
C LEU A 455 22.58 8.95 -13.67
N ASN A 456 22.10 10.17 -13.92
CA ASN A 456 20.96 10.70 -13.18
C ASN A 456 19.67 10.26 -13.89
N VAL A 457 18.89 9.41 -13.23
CA VAL A 457 17.74 8.70 -13.82
C VAL A 457 16.44 9.17 -13.16
N ALA A 458 15.43 9.49 -13.97
CA ALA A 458 14.07 9.71 -13.50
C ALA A 458 13.44 8.34 -13.20
N ARG A 459 13.48 7.90 -11.92
CA ARG A 459 13.15 6.54 -11.48
C ARG A 459 11.83 6.02 -12.04
N ASP A 460 10.73 6.74 -11.77
CA ASP A 460 9.40 6.26 -12.12
C ASP A 460 9.19 6.15 -13.64
N ARG A 461 9.77 7.08 -14.41
CA ARG A 461 9.75 7.00 -15.88
C ARG A 461 10.58 5.85 -16.42
N ALA A 462 11.72 5.57 -15.79
CA ALA A 462 12.57 4.47 -16.20
C ALA A 462 11.87 3.13 -15.96
N PHE A 463 11.13 3.00 -14.88
CA PHE A 463 10.30 1.83 -14.61
C PHE A 463 9.10 1.72 -15.56
N ASP A 464 8.41 2.83 -15.87
CA ASP A 464 7.36 2.86 -16.89
C ASP A 464 7.91 2.35 -18.24
N SER A 465 9.06 2.88 -18.68
CA SER A 465 9.70 2.48 -19.92
C SER A 465 10.15 1.01 -19.95
N LEU A 466 10.65 0.50 -18.83
CA LEU A 466 11.01 -0.92 -18.70
C LEU A 466 9.77 -1.82 -18.75
N MET A 467 8.71 -1.46 -18.06
CA MET A 467 7.46 -2.23 -18.06
C MET A 467 6.87 -2.32 -19.47
N ASP A 468 6.81 -1.20 -20.19
CA ASP A 468 6.35 -1.16 -21.58
C ASP A 468 7.25 -2.01 -22.48
N PHE A 469 8.57 -1.98 -22.25
CA PHE A 469 9.53 -2.79 -22.99
C PHE A 469 9.35 -4.30 -22.73
N VAL A 470 9.12 -4.71 -21.49
CA VAL A 470 8.84 -6.12 -21.15
C VAL A 470 7.58 -6.62 -21.86
N ARG A 471 6.57 -5.75 -22.03
CA ARG A 471 5.30 -6.04 -22.72
C ARG A 471 5.35 -5.96 -24.24
N SER A 472 6.33 -5.25 -24.81
CA SER A 472 6.39 -4.97 -26.26
C SER A 472 6.60 -6.21 -27.13
N GLY A 473 7.05 -7.32 -26.54
CA GLY A 473 7.46 -8.50 -27.30
C GLY A 473 8.94 -8.48 -27.69
N ASP A 474 9.65 -7.39 -27.49
CA ASP A 474 11.10 -7.23 -27.80
C ASP A 474 12.00 -7.66 -26.63
N PHE A 475 11.38 -8.15 -25.55
CA PHE A 475 12.06 -8.67 -24.38
C PHE A 475 11.94 -10.18 -24.27
N SER A 476 13.00 -10.84 -23.82
CA SER A 476 12.97 -12.25 -23.41
C SER A 476 14.05 -12.57 -22.38
N LYS A 477 13.94 -13.75 -21.76
CA LYS A 477 14.90 -14.28 -20.81
C LYS A 477 15.13 -15.76 -21.05
N VAL A 478 16.38 -16.19 -20.98
CA VAL A 478 16.75 -17.61 -20.99
C VAL A 478 16.40 -18.23 -19.63
N SER A 479 15.80 -19.41 -19.63
CA SER A 479 15.43 -20.10 -18.40
C SER A 479 16.64 -20.49 -17.55
N CYS A 480 16.51 -20.36 -16.24
CA CYS A 480 17.55 -20.72 -15.26
C CYS A 480 16.91 -21.08 -13.90
N PRO A 481 17.66 -21.63 -12.94
CA PRO A 481 17.11 -22.00 -11.63
C PRO A 481 16.53 -20.84 -10.79
N LEU A 482 16.84 -19.59 -11.11
CA LEU A 482 16.35 -18.41 -10.41
C LEU A 482 15.12 -17.77 -11.10
N ASP A 483 14.40 -18.51 -11.96
CA ASP A 483 13.24 -17.97 -12.68
C ASP A 483 12.10 -17.57 -11.75
N ASP A 484 11.86 -18.33 -10.68
CA ASP A 484 10.80 -18.01 -9.72
C ASP A 484 11.14 -16.73 -8.93
N ASP A 485 12.38 -16.57 -8.47
CA ASP A 485 12.83 -15.35 -7.80
C ASP A 485 12.77 -14.14 -8.76
N PHE A 486 13.13 -14.34 -10.03
CA PHE A 486 13.03 -13.30 -11.04
C PHE A 486 11.58 -12.86 -11.28
N VAL A 487 10.66 -13.80 -11.38
CA VAL A 487 9.23 -13.52 -11.55
C VAL A 487 8.71 -12.78 -10.32
N GLU A 488 9.00 -13.25 -9.12
CA GLU A 488 8.61 -12.60 -7.86
C GLU A 488 9.09 -11.14 -7.84
N HIS A 489 10.39 -10.90 -8.02
CA HIS A 489 10.99 -9.56 -7.96
C HIS A 489 10.46 -8.61 -9.06
N CYS A 490 10.11 -9.12 -10.26
CA CYS A 490 9.53 -8.31 -11.32
C CYS A 490 8.05 -7.98 -11.10
N THR A 491 7.31 -8.83 -10.39
CA THR A 491 5.87 -8.68 -10.15
C THR A 491 5.55 -7.95 -8.86
N ASP A 492 6.52 -7.80 -7.97
CA ASP A 492 6.32 -7.10 -6.69
C ASP A 492 6.33 -5.57 -6.84
N MET A 493 6.95 -5.06 -7.89
CA MET A 493 6.96 -3.62 -8.18
C MET A 493 5.64 -3.17 -8.80
N ARG A 494 5.03 -2.14 -8.22
CA ARG A 494 3.69 -1.66 -8.54
C ARG A 494 3.68 -0.15 -8.75
N ARG A 495 2.98 0.30 -9.80
CA ARG A 495 2.77 1.72 -10.08
C ARG A 495 1.55 2.23 -9.32
N MET A 496 1.77 3.08 -8.35
CA MET A 496 0.73 3.66 -7.50
C MET A 496 0.44 5.11 -7.82
N ARG A 497 -0.79 5.51 -7.56
CA ARG A 497 -1.17 6.90 -7.41
C ARG A 497 -1.07 7.27 -5.93
N ASP A 498 -0.20 8.22 -5.60
CA ASP A 498 0.06 8.66 -4.23
C ASP A 498 -0.14 10.17 -4.10
N TRP A 499 -0.60 10.61 -2.94
CA TRP A 499 -0.78 12.02 -2.69
C TRP A 499 0.54 12.67 -2.28
N ASN A 500 1.07 13.54 -3.12
CA ASN A 500 2.25 14.31 -2.77
C ASN A 500 1.86 15.49 -1.86
N LEU A 501 2.16 15.37 -0.57
CA LEU A 501 1.85 16.38 0.44
C LEU A 501 2.49 17.75 0.16
N ARG A 502 3.67 17.79 -0.49
CA ARG A 502 4.36 19.04 -0.82
C ARG A 502 3.73 19.75 -2.02
N MET A 503 3.25 18.97 -2.98
CA MET A 503 2.68 19.51 -4.22
C MET A 503 1.16 19.63 -4.19
N GLN A 504 0.53 19.11 -3.14
CA GLN A 504 -0.93 19.00 -3.02
C GLN A 504 -1.59 18.41 -4.28
N ALA A 505 -0.94 17.43 -4.88
CA ALA A 505 -1.36 16.78 -6.11
C ALA A 505 -1.15 15.28 -6.06
N MET A 506 -1.94 14.55 -6.84
CA MET A 506 -1.73 13.10 -7.05
C MET A 506 -0.55 12.89 -7.99
N GLU A 507 0.41 12.08 -7.58
CA GLU A 507 1.55 11.65 -8.39
C GLU A 507 1.55 10.13 -8.54
N PHE A 508 2.08 9.64 -9.66
CA PHE A 508 2.34 8.22 -9.84
C PHE A 508 3.74 7.90 -9.32
N LYS A 509 3.83 6.86 -8.49
CA LYS A 509 5.09 6.33 -7.96
C LYS A 509 5.14 4.83 -8.12
N TRP A 510 6.34 4.31 -8.31
CA TRP A 510 6.61 2.89 -8.20
C TRP A 510 6.98 2.53 -6.77
N VAL A 511 6.28 1.55 -6.23
CA VAL A 511 6.48 1.03 -4.87
C VAL A 511 6.51 -0.49 -4.89
N LYS A 512 7.16 -1.08 -3.91
CA LYS A 512 7.08 -2.53 -3.66
C LYS A 512 6.11 -2.83 -2.52
N SER A 513 5.68 -4.08 -2.36
CA SER A 513 4.98 -4.54 -1.17
C SER A 513 5.91 -4.49 0.06
N GLU A 514 5.34 -4.45 1.28
CA GLU A 514 6.12 -4.26 2.50
C GLU A 514 7.12 -5.41 2.75
N ASP A 515 6.72 -6.65 2.46
CA ASP A 515 7.57 -7.85 2.58
C ASP A 515 8.16 -8.32 1.24
N GLY A 516 8.02 -7.53 0.16
CA GLY A 516 8.39 -7.92 -1.18
C GLY A 516 9.86 -7.71 -1.52
N ASN A 517 10.27 -8.33 -2.62
CA ASN A 517 11.61 -8.23 -3.18
C ASN A 517 11.57 -7.56 -4.55
N ASP A 518 12.50 -6.65 -4.83
CA ASP A 518 12.54 -5.88 -6.07
C ASP A 518 13.92 -5.89 -6.76
N HIS A 519 14.84 -6.66 -6.23
CA HIS A 519 16.25 -6.61 -6.61
C HIS A 519 16.55 -6.97 -8.07
N PHE A 520 15.92 -8.04 -8.61
CA PHE A 520 16.10 -8.36 -10.03
C PHE A 520 15.39 -7.36 -10.95
N TRP A 521 14.32 -6.69 -10.48
CA TRP A 521 13.72 -5.59 -11.25
C TRP A 521 14.68 -4.41 -11.39
N PHE A 522 15.37 -4.02 -10.31
CA PHE A 522 16.40 -2.98 -10.37
C PHE A 522 17.59 -3.39 -11.24
N ALA A 523 18.11 -4.60 -11.04
CA ALA A 523 19.23 -5.10 -11.86
C ALA A 523 18.84 -5.17 -13.35
N LEU A 524 17.60 -5.55 -13.69
CA LEU A 524 17.08 -5.55 -15.04
C LEU A 524 16.98 -4.13 -15.60
N GLN A 525 16.50 -3.17 -14.80
CA GLN A 525 16.43 -1.77 -15.20
C GLN A 525 17.83 -1.22 -15.49
N PHE A 526 18.83 -1.53 -14.68
CA PHE A 526 20.20 -1.11 -14.91
C PHE A 526 20.77 -1.70 -16.20
N ALA A 527 20.49 -2.98 -16.49
CA ALA A 527 20.86 -3.57 -17.78
C ALA A 527 20.13 -2.90 -18.96
N TYR A 528 18.85 -2.55 -18.80
CA TYR A 528 18.08 -1.82 -19.79
C TYR A 528 18.64 -0.42 -20.06
N LEU A 529 19.03 0.32 -19.01
CA LEU A 529 19.68 1.62 -19.15
C LEU A 529 21.05 1.50 -19.82
N ALA A 530 21.84 0.46 -19.51
CA ALA A 530 23.15 0.22 -20.11
C ALA A 530 23.08 0.05 -21.63
N LYS A 531 21.94 -0.44 -22.16
CA LYS A 531 21.69 -0.56 -23.61
C LYS A 531 21.78 0.79 -24.34
N PHE A 532 21.34 1.89 -23.72
CA PHE A 532 21.26 3.20 -24.37
C PHE A 532 22.58 4.00 -24.31
N ILE A 533 23.47 3.67 -23.39
CA ILE A 533 24.70 4.45 -23.16
C ILE A 533 25.74 4.21 -24.22
N ILE A 534 25.77 3.05 -24.84
CA ILE A 534 26.81 2.64 -25.82
C ILE A 534 26.89 3.59 -27.03
N GLY A 535 25.80 4.26 -27.39
CA GLY A 535 25.73 5.20 -28.49
C GLY A 535 26.30 6.60 -28.21
N THR A 536 26.60 6.92 -26.93
CA THR A 536 27.03 8.28 -26.52
C THR A 536 28.51 8.42 -26.23
N THR A 537 29.29 7.34 -26.18
CA THR A 537 30.71 7.33 -25.77
C THR A 537 31.73 7.24 -26.93
N THR A 538 31.29 7.22 -28.19
CA THR A 538 32.21 7.24 -29.34
C THR A 538 32.32 8.64 -29.95
N GLY A 539 32.89 9.57 -29.19
CA GLY A 539 33.32 10.86 -29.69
C GLY A 539 34.83 10.86 -29.89
N GLU A 540 35.30 10.37 -31.05
CA GLU A 540 36.42 10.88 -31.86
C GLU A 540 36.52 10.04 -33.13
N GLY A 541 36.13 10.66 -34.24
CA GLY A 541 36.46 10.21 -35.59
C GLY A 541 35.50 9.20 -36.24
N GLY A 542 34.51 9.68 -36.96
CA GLY A 542 33.89 8.93 -38.07
C GLY A 542 32.45 8.55 -37.89
N GLY A 543 31.56 9.31 -38.52
CA GLY A 543 30.26 8.82 -39.00
C GLY A 543 29.23 8.51 -37.90
N MET A 544 28.52 9.52 -37.52
CA MET A 544 27.23 9.40 -36.81
C MET A 544 26.28 8.54 -37.65
N LEU A 545 26.12 7.28 -37.31
CA LEU A 545 24.86 6.58 -37.60
C LEU A 545 23.90 6.98 -36.50
N PRO A 546 22.78 7.62 -36.81
CA PRO A 546 21.73 7.87 -35.83
C PRO A 546 21.04 6.53 -35.55
N LEU A 547 21.52 5.79 -34.54
CA LEU A 547 20.75 4.74 -33.94
C LEU A 547 19.57 5.40 -33.21
N VAL A 548 18.46 5.46 -33.97
CA VAL A 548 17.09 5.70 -33.51
C VAL A 548 16.81 7.13 -33.03
N SER A 549 16.76 8.07 -33.97
CA SER A 549 15.97 9.30 -33.86
C SER A 549 14.45 9.05 -34.07
N SER A 550 13.92 7.91 -33.62
CA SER A 550 12.50 7.60 -33.73
C SER A 550 12.01 6.72 -32.61
N PHE A 551 12.36 7.05 -31.34
CA PHE A 551 11.39 6.84 -30.29
C PHE A 551 10.45 8.06 -30.27
N ARG A 552 9.54 8.12 -31.23
CA ARG A 552 8.23 8.70 -30.98
C ARG A 552 7.67 7.90 -29.80
N VAL A 553 7.81 8.45 -28.59
CA VAL A 553 6.87 8.18 -27.52
C VAL A 553 5.51 8.36 -28.18
N LEU A 554 4.81 7.28 -28.41
CA LEU A 554 3.39 7.30 -28.70
C LEU A 554 2.69 7.80 -27.42
N LEU A 555 2.86 9.10 -27.14
CA LEU A 555 1.86 9.86 -26.45
C LEU A 555 0.65 9.84 -27.39
N ARG A 556 -0.25 8.90 -27.19
CA ARG A 556 -1.61 9.05 -27.71
C ARG A 556 -2.18 10.32 -27.09
N PRO A 557 -2.42 11.36 -27.86
CA PRO A 557 -3.23 12.48 -27.42
C PRO A 557 -4.69 12.07 -27.66
N GLU A 558 -5.25 11.25 -26.80
CA GLU A 558 -6.70 11.13 -26.73
C GLU A 558 -7.20 11.99 -25.58
N LEU A 559 -7.20 13.28 -25.80
CA LEU A 559 -8.19 14.19 -25.23
C LEU A 559 -8.68 15.06 -26.37
N GLY A 560 -9.76 14.56 -26.97
CA GLY A 560 -10.49 15.23 -28.01
C GLY A 560 -10.96 16.60 -27.54
N ARG A 561 -10.76 17.57 -28.41
CA ARG A 561 -11.56 18.78 -28.45
C ARG A 561 -13.02 18.36 -28.63
N LEU A 562 -13.85 18.69 -27.66
CA LEU A 562 -15.30 18.86 -27.87
C LEU A 562 -15.55 20.37 -27.94
N THR A 563 -15.84 20.83 -29.15
CA THR A 563 -16.69 21.98 -29.37
C THR A 563 -18.12 21.62 -29.00
#